data_fbd95a883ce6a50804e4f3efc41c9eef
#
_entry.id   fbd95a883ce6a50804e4f3efc41c9eef
#
_cell.length_a   1.000
_cell.length_b   1.000
_cell.length_c   1.000
_cell.angle_alpha   90.00
_cell.angle_beta   90.00
_cell.angle_gamma   90.00
#
_symmetry.space_group_name_H-M   'P 1'
#
loop_
_entity.id
_entity.type
_entity.pdbx_description
1 polymer ?
#
loop_
_entity_poly.entity_id
_entity_poly.type
_entity_poly.pdbx_seq_one_letter_code
_entity_poly.pdbx_strand_id
1 'polypeptide(L)'
;MTNWIISANSHVYDHSSSFEHYSFIDWRQGNANFEIGDTVFIYCTRPASSIQYKCIVEKINLYQPYIRDDKEYWKDQAEYDKSINGKFMRLKLVDQIYSSKLSLEILKENGLTSAPQGPIKAKNQLVEYINSNFSDNYQNDIFPEMLDYEPIEFEGIKKQITVNKYERSSIARKKCID
;
A
#
# COMPACT_ATOMS: atom_id res chain seq x y z
N MET A 1 -15.28 0.68 -10.98
CA MET A 1 -14.03 0.56 -10.20
C MET A 1 -13.48 -0.83 -10.37
N THR A 2 -12.26 -0.93 -10.80
CA THR A 2 -11.55 -2.20 -11.03
C THR A 2 -10.55 -2.42 -9.90
N ASN A 3 -10.35 -3.69 -9.53
CA ASN A 3 -9.31 -4.08 -8.58
C ASN A 3 -8.12 -4.66 -9.34
N TRP A 4 -6.95 -4.11 -9.12
CA TRP A 4 -5.71 -4.48 -9.78
C TRP A 4 -4.72 -5.08 -8.78
N ILE A 5 -3.85 -5.97 -9.28
CA ILE A 5 -2.62 -6.35 -8.58
C ILE A 5 -1.46 -5.97 -9.48
N ILE A 6 -0.47 -5.28 -8.93
CA ILE A 6 0.78 -4.91 -9.61
C ILE A 6 1.97 -5.43 -8.81
N SER A 7 3.10 -5.63 -9.49
CA SER A 7 4.32 -6.15 -8.85
C SER A 7 5.30 -5.03 -8.53
N ALA A 8 5.86 -5.05 -7.33
CA ALA A 8 6.89 -4.15 -6.82
C ALA A 8 8.20 -4.90 -6.58
N ASN A 9 9.31 -4.34 -7.04
CA ASN A 9 10.64 -4.89 -6.78
C ASN A 9 11.40 -4.01 -5.79
N SER A 10 11.54 -4.49 -4.56
CA SER A 10 12.24 -3.78 -3.48
C SER A 10 13.77 -3.69 -3.67
N HIS A 11 14.34 -4.45 -4.62
CA HIS A 11 15.74 -4.31 -5.00
C HIS A 11 15.99 -3.09 -5.90
N VAL A 12 14.95 -2.56 -6.54
CA VAL A 12 15.02 -1.40 -7.45
C VAL A 12 14.59 -0.12 -6.76
N TYR A 13 13.51 -0.19 -5.96
CA TYR A 13 12.88 0.97 -5.35
C TYR A 13 12.46 0.68 -3.91
N ASP A 14 12.68 1.63 -2.99
CA ASP A 14 12.29 1.55 -1.59
C ASP A 14 10.87 2.07 -1.38
N HIS A 15 9.90 1.17 -1.59
CA HIS A 15 8.48 1.48 -1.47
C HIS A 15 8.08 1.85 -0.04
N SER A 16 8.68 1.19 0.98
CA SER A 16 8.36 1.43 2.39
C SER A 16 8.70 2.85 2.79
N SER A 17 9.95 3.26 2.60
CA SER A 17 10.39 4.61 2.95
C SER A 17 9.65 5.69 2.15
N SER A 18 9.35 5.42 0.88
CA SER A 18 8.59 6.34 0.05
C SER A 18 7.15 6.54 0.55
N PHE A 19 6.45 5.46 0.94
CA PHE A 19 5.11 5.56 1.50
C PHE A 19 5.07 6.18 2.91
N GLU A 20 6.07 5.90 3.74
CA GLU A 20 6.20 6.54 5.06
C GLU A 20 6.34 8.06 4.95
N HIS A 21 7.08 8.53 3.93
CA HIS A 21 7.36 9.94 3.74
C HIS A 21 6.20 10.71 3.09
N TYR A 22 5.51 10.09 2.12
CA TYR A 22 4.62 10.82 1.21
C TYR A 22 3.19 10.31 1.14
N SER A 23 2.89 9.18 1.70
CA SER A 23 1.59 8.51 1.59
C SER A 23 1.10 8.26 0.16
N PHE A 24 1.93 8.48 -0.87
CA PHE A 24 1.65 8.15 -2.27
C PHE A 24 2.93 7.84 -3.04
N ILE A 25 2.80 7.14 -4.17
CA ILE A 25 3.87 6.90 -5.16
C ILE A 25 3.34 7.21 -6.55
N ASP A 26 4.14 7.87 -7.39
CA ASP A 26 3.87 8.02 -8.81
C ASP A 26 4.42 6.78 -9.54
N TRP A 27 3.51 5.87 -9.87
CA TRP A 27 3.81 4.55 -10.43
C TRP A 27 3.74 4.58 -11.96
N ARG A 28 4.66 3.88 -12.65
CA ARG A 28 4.63 3.79 -14.10
C ARG A 28 3.35 3.09 -14.57
N GLN A 29 2.49 3.82 -15.29
CA GLN A 29 1.15 3.35 -15.66
C GLN A 29 1.20 2.23 -16.72
N GLY A 30 2.21 2.25 -17.61
CA GLY A 30 2.30 1.31 -18.73
C GLY A 30 1.09 1.43 -19.68
N ASN A 31 0.68 0.29 -20.24
CA ASN A 31 -0.43 0.22 -21.20
C ASN A 31 -1.75 -0.26 -20.58
N ALA A 32 -1.79 -0.48 -19.26
CA ALA A 32 -3.02 -0.90 -18.60
C ALA A 32 -4.00 0.28 -18.46
N ASN A 33 -5.30 -0.01 -18.62
CA ASN A 33 -6.35 0.98 -18.55
C ASN A 33 -6.80 1.17 -17.11
N PHE A 34 -6.00 1.86 -16.31
CA PHE A 34 -6.38 2.28 -14.97
C PHE A 34 -7.30 3.48 -15.03
N GLU A 35 -8.24 3.54 -14.09
CA GLU A 35 -9.18 4.65 -13.90
C GLU A 35 -9.00 5.24 -12.50
N ILE A 36 -9.30 6.53 -12.34
CA ILE A 36 -9.31 7.19 -11.03
C ILE A 36 -10.35 6.49 -10.14
N GLY A 37 -9.94 6.16 -8.91
CA GLY A 37 -10.76 5.40 -7.96
C GLY A 37 -10.56 3.89 -8.02
N ASP A 38 -9.82 3.35 -9.00
CA ASP A 38 -9.48 1.93 -9.01
C ASP A 38 -8.63 1.57 -7.77
N THR A 39 -8.87 0.38 -7.22
CA THR A 39 -8.06 -0.17 -6.13
C THR A 39 -6.86 -0.92 -6.71
N VAL A 40 -5.69 -0.68 -6.14
CA VAL A 40 -4.44 -1.33 -6.53
C VAL A 40 -3.80 -1.99 -5.32
N PHE A 41 -3.67 -3.31 -5.37
CA PHE A 41 -2.89 -4.09 -4.41
C PHE A 41 -1.48 -4.26 -4.94
N ILE A 42 -0.47 -3.92 -4.13
CA ILE A 42 0.93 -4.03 -4.52
C ILE A 42 1.50 -5.33 -3.95
N TYR A 43 1.86 -6.23 -4.86
CA TYR A 43 2.57 -7.46 -4.55
C TYR A 43 4.06 -7.19 -4.57
N CYS A 44 4.70 -7.25 -3.41
CA CYS A 44 6.14 -7.15 -3.27
C CYS A 44 6.80 -8.48 -3.67
N THR A 45 7.74 -8.44 -4.63
CA THR A 45 8.48 -9.61 -5.07
C THR A 45 9.44 -10.11 -3.98
N ARG A 46 10.28 -11.09 -4.27
CA ARG A 46 11.27 -11.61 -3.29
C ARG A 46 12.11 -10.47 -2.70
N PRO A 47 12.42 -10.54 -1.38
CA PRO A 47 12.20 -11.65 -0.45
C PRO A 47 10.78 -11.73 0.14
N ALA A 48 9.97 -10.67 0.08
CA ALA A 48 8.66 -10.60 0.73
C ALA A 48 7.65 -11.60 0.14
N SER A 49 7.57 -11.69 -1.19
CA SER A 49 6.66 -12.58 -1.93
C SER A 49 5.21 -12.53 -1.44
N SER A 50 4.70 -11.31 -1.17
CA SER A 50 3.37 -11.09 -0.57
C SER A 50 2.76 -9.77 -1.00
N ILE A 51 1.44 -9.62 -0.90
CA ILE A 51 0.78 -8.32 -0.99
C ILE A 51 1.01 -7.56 0.31
N GLN A 52 1.52 -6.33 0.22
CA GLN A 52 1.85 -5.51 1.39
C GLN A 52 1.14 -4.16 1.42
N TYR A 53 0.71 -3.63 0.28
CA TYR A 53 0.08 -2.31 0.22
C TYR A 53 -1.24 -2.37 -0.52
N LYS A 54 -2.20 -1.59 -0.01
CA LYS A 54 -3.47 -1.29 -0.66
C LYS A 54 -3.51 0.20 -0.99
N CYS A 55 -3.71 0.52 -2.25
CA CYS A 55 -3.71 1.88 -2.77
C CYS A 55 -4.99 2.16 -3.56
N ILE A 56 -5.27 3.45 -3.77
CA ILE A 56 -6.28 3.94 -4.71
C ILE A 56 -5.58 4.76 -5.79
N VAL A 57 -6.01 4.61 -7.04
CA VAL A 57 -5.58 5.47 -8.14
C VAL A 57 -6.17 6.87 -7.94
N GLU A 58 -5.33 7.84 -7.58
CA GLU A 58 -5.73 9.23 -7.37
C GLU A 58 -5.65 10.07 -8.65
N LYS A 59 -4.63 9.81 -9.48
CA LYS A 59 -4.39 10.50 -10.76
C LYS A 59 -3.86 9.53 -11.79
N ILE A 60 -4.13 9.82 -13.05
CA ILE A 60 -3.62 9.06 -14.20
C ILE A 60 -3.03 9.99 -15.24
N ASN A 61 -2.28 9.42 -16.20
CA ASN A 61 -1.71 10.16 -17.32
C ASN A 61 -0.80 11.31 -16.91
N LEU A 62 -0.04 11.13 -15.82
CA LEU A 62 0.96 12.09 -15.38
C LEU A 62 2.25 11.92 -16.18
N TYR A 63 2.93 13.03 -16.45
CA TYR A 63 4.24 13.13 -17.11
C TYR A 63 5.10 14.15 -16.37
N GLN A 64 6.39 14.17 -16.63
CA GLN A 64 7.23 15.28 -16.18
C GLN A 64 6.66 16.64 -16.66
N PRO A 65 6.66 17.70 -15.83
CA PRO A 65 7.17 17.79 -14.45
C PRO A 65 6.12 17.50 -13.36
N TYR A 66 4.98 16.89 -13.69
CA TYR A 66 3.85 16.68 -12.76
C TYR A 66 3.98 15.45 -11.87
N ILE A 67 5.00 14.62 -12.12
CA ILE A 67 5.39 13.53 -11.21
C ILE A 67 6.37 14.07 -10.17
N ARG A 68 6.41 13.36 -9.03
CA ARG A 68 7.33 13.69 -7.96
C ARG A 68 8.75 13.32 -8.33
N ASP A 69 9.72 14.09 -7.87
CA ASP A 69 11.12 13.68 -7.78
C ASP A 69 11.26 12.74 -6.57
N ASP A 70 11.43 11.46 -6.85
CA ASP A 70 11.55 10.37 -5.89
C ASP A 70 12.90 9.63 -6.00
N LYS A 71 13.88 10.29 -6.60
CA LYS A 71 15.20 9.75 -6.89
C LYS A 71 15.89 9.12 -5.67
N GLU A 72 15.68 9.67 -4.49
CA GLU A 72 16.27 9.21 -3.23
C GLU A 72 15.83 7.78 -2.84
N TYR A 73 14.68 7.30 -3.35
CA TYR A 73 14.17 5.94 -3.09
C TYR A 73 14.63 4.91 -4.13
N TRP A 74 15.25 5.36 -5.22
CA TRP A 74 15.79 4.48 -6.25
C TRP A 74 17.16 3.97 -5.85
N LYS A 75 17.34 2.64 -5.88
CA LYS A 75 18.60 1.97 -5.53
C LYS A 75 19.58 1.93 -6.72
N ASP A 76 19.09 2.15 -7.93
CA ASP A 76 19.87 2.18 -9.16
C ASP A 76 19.53 3.43 -9.97
N GLN A 77 20.54 4.29 -10.20
CA GLN A 77 20.38 5.54 -10.94
C GLN A 77 19.99 5.29 -12.41
N ALA A 78 20.53 4.25 -13.05
CA ALA A 78 20.21 3.95 -14.43
C ALA A 78 18.74 3.50 -14.60
N GLU A 79 18.21 2.80 -13.63
CA GLU A 79 16.79 2.44 -13.61
C GLU A 79 15.89 3.65 -13.34
N TYR A 80 16.31 4.57 -12.47
CA TYR A 80 15.63 5.86 -12.30
C TYR A 80 15.55 6.63 -13.61
N ASP A 81 16.68 6.86 -14.28
CA ASP A 81 16.76 7.64 -15.52
C ASP A 81 15.91 7.03 -16.65
N LYS A 82 15.79 5.71 -16.69
CA LYS A 82 14.87 5.02 -17.62
C LYS A 82 13.41 5.19 -17.24
N SER A 83 13.11 5.29 -15.93
CA SER A 83 11.75 5.35 -15.43
C SER A 83 11.08 6.68 -15.69
N ILE A 84 11.80 7.80 -15.59
CA ILE A 84 11.23 9.16 -15.65
C ILE A 84 10.62 9.51 -17.00
N ASN A 85 11.00 8.82 -18.08
CA ASN A 85 10.45 9.01 -19.41
C ASN A 85 9.24 8.10 -19.61
N GLY A 86 8.07 8.51 -19.17
CA GLY A 86 6.87 7.67 -19.31
C GLY A 86 5.60 8.34 -18.82
N LYS A 87 4.55 7.56 -18.89
CA LYS A 87 3.24 7.89 -18.36
C LYS A 87 3.09 7.26 -16.97
N PHE A 88 2.65 8.06 -16.01
CA PHE A 88 2.51 7.66 -14.62
C PHE A 88 1.08 7.77 -14.13
N MET A 89 0.79 7.03 -13.06
CA MET A 89 -0.41 7.18 -12.24
C MET A 89 0.01 7.41 -10.79
N ARG A 90 -0.75 8.23 -10.06
CA ARG A 90 -0.54 8.43 -8.62
C ARG A 90 -1.33 7.41 -7.84
N LEU A 91 -0.62 6.62 -7.06
CA LEU A 91 -1.17 5.63 -6.14
C LEU A 91 -1.11 6.19 -4.72
N LYS A 92 -2.27 6.56 -4.17
CA LYS A 92 -2.39 6.98 -2.78
C LYS A 92 -2.50 5.76 -1.89
N LEU A 93 -1.65 5.66 -0.88
CA LEU A 93 -1.70 4.60 0.12
C LEU A 93 -3.00 4.70 0.93
N VAL A 94 -3.71 3.59 1.02
CA VAL A 94 -4.89 3.43 1.88
C VAL A 94 -4.52 2.66 3.13
N ASP A 95 -3.78 1.56 2.96
CA ASP A 95 -3.39 0.68 4.05
C ASP A 95 -2.14 -0.13 3.70
N GLN A 96 -1.42 -0.59 4.73
CA GLN A 96 -0.29 -1.49 4.57
C GLN A 96 -0.32 -2.59 5.63
N ILE A 97 0.11 -3.79 5.24
CA ILE A 97 0.14 -4.97 6.09
C ILE A 97 1.35 -5.84 5.78
N TYR A 98 1.96 -6.40 6.81
CA TYR A 98 3.01 -7.40 6.71
C TYR A 98 2.48 -8.72 7.29
N SER A 99 1.85 -9.53 6.44
CA SER A 99 1.17 -10.76 6.86
C SER A 99 1.53 -11.95 5.97
N SER A 100 1.82 -13.08 6.59
CA SER A 100 2.00 -14.35 5.88
C SER A 100 0.71 -14.83 5.19
N LYS A 101 -0.47 -14.39 5.66
CA LYS A 101 -1.76 -14.67 5.04
C LYS A 101 -1.89 -14.12 3.62
N LEU A 102 -1.10 -13.09 3.26
CA LEU A 102 -1.05 -12.52 1.91
C LEU A 102 0.20 -12.97 1.13
N SER A 103 0.84 -14.08 1.52
CA SER A 103 1.94 -14.70 0.78
C SER A 103 1.47 -15.25 -0.56
N LEU A 104 2.41 -15.42 -1.50
CA LEU A 104 2.12 -15.96 -2.84
C LEU A 104 1.40 -17.31 -2.80
N GLU A 105 1.81 -18.19 -1.89
CA GLU A 105 1.23 -19.52 -1.75
C GLU A 105 -0.25 -19.43 -1.37
N ILE A 106 -0.56 -18.68 -0.34
CA ILE A 106 -1.93 -18.49 0.13
C ILE A 106 -2.78 -17.73 -0.90
N LEU A 107 -2.21 -16.74 -1.58
CA LEU A 107 -2.92 -16.02 -2.65
C LEU A 107 -3.27 -16.95 -3.82
N LYS A 108 -2.43 -17.94 -4.13
CA LYS A 108 -2.73 -18.97 -5.15
C LYS A 108 -3.89 -19.86 -4.75
N GLU A 109 -3.99 -20.24 -3.50
CA GLU A 109 -5.12 -21.01 -2.95
C GLU A 109 -6.43 -20.21 -3.05
N ASN A 110 -6.35 -18.87 -3.04
CA ASN A 110 -7.47 -17.97 -3.13
C ASN A 110 -7.71 -17.38 -4.54
N GLY A 111 -7.12 -18.00 -5.58
CA GLY A 111 -7.45 -17.73 -6.98
C GLY A 111 -6.44 -16.88 -7.75
N LEU A 112 -5.27 -16.57 -7.18
CA LEU A 112 -4.16 -16.00 -7.94
C LEU A 112 -3.48 -17.12 -8.75
N THR A 113 -3.31 -16.95 -10.05
CA THR A 113 -2.75 -18.00 -10.91
C THR A 113 -1.24 -18.16 -10.74
N SER A 114 -0.52 -17.02 -10.65
CA SER A 114 0.94 -16.98 -10.54
C SER A 114 1.38 -15.66 -9.93
N ALA A 115 2.67 -15.55 -9.56
CA ALA A 115 3.25 -14.26 -9.15
C ALA A 115 3.04 -13.22 -10.27
N PRO A 116 2.49 -12.05 -9.95
CA PRO A 116 2.26 -10.99 -10.93
C PRO A 116 3.58 -10.54 -11.58
N GLN A 117 3.62 -10.50 -12.91
CA GLN A 117 4.75 -9.94 -13.67
C GLN A 117 4.45 -8.54 -14.19
N GLY A 118 3.20 -8.10 -14.08
CA GLY A 118 2.69 -6.80 -14.47
C GLY A 118 1.28 -6.60 -13.95
N PRO A 119 0.57 -5.55 -14.38
CA PRO A 119 -0.78 -5.30 -13.93
C PRO A 119 -1.74 -6.42 -14.33
N ILE A 120 -2.45 -6.98 -13.37
CA ILE A 120 -3.50 -7.97 -13.57
C ILE A 120 -4.78 -7.52 -12.86
N LYS A 121 -5.94 -7.82 -13.46
CA LYS A 121 -7.24 -7.60 -12.83
C LYS A 121 -7.50 -8.72 -11.82
N ALA A 122 -7.75 -8.36 -10.57
CA ALA A 122 -8.08 -9.33 -9.53
C ALA A 122 -9.55 -9.75 -9.63
N LYS A 123 -9.80 -11.06 -9.48
CA LYS A 123 -11.16 -11.62 -9.44
C LYS A 123 -11.82 -11.36 -8.08
N ASN A 124 -13.15 -11.29 -8.06
CA ASN A 124 -13.90 -10.93 -6.85
C ASN A 124 -13.53 -11.76 -5.61
N GLN A 125 -13.46 -13.09 -5.74
CA GLN A 125 -13.08 -13.99 -4.64
C GLN A 125 -11.71 -13.62 -4.04
N LEU A 126 -10.71 -13.38 -4.89
CA LEU A 126 -9.37 -12.98 -4.45
C LEU A 126 -9.39 -11.60 -3.79
N VAL A 127 -10.18 -10.67 -4.34
CA VAL A 127 -10.35 -9.32 -3.79
C VAL A 127 -10.99 -9.35 -2.40
N GLU A 128 -12.02 -10.15 -2.20
CA GLU A 128 -12.69 -10.35 -0.91
C GLU A 128 -11.70 -10.90 0.12
N TYR A 129 -10.95 -11.93 -0.26
CA TYR A 129 -9.91 -12.51 0.60
C TYR A 129 -8.84 -11.48 0.98
N ILE A 130 -8.29 -10.72 0.02
CA ILE A 130 -7.28 -9.71 0.30
C ILE A 130 -7.85 -8.63 1.23
N ASN A 131 -9.06 -8.12 0.94
CA ASN A 131 -9.68 -7.07 1.74
C ASN A 131 -9.98 -7.50 3.17
N SER A 132 -10.41 -8.75 3.42
CA SER A 132 -10.65 -9.25 4.77
C SER A 132 -9.36 -9.21 5.62
N ASN A 133 -8.22 -9.53 5.02
CA ASN A 133 -6.93 -9.47 5.72
C ASN A 133 -6.47 -8.05 6.03
N PHE A 134 -6.75 -7.06 5.18
CA PHE A 134 -6.50 -5.65 5.50
C PHE A 134 -7.44 -5.15 6.60
N SER A 135 -8.71 -5.59 6.63
CA SER A 135 -9.69 -5.21 7.65
C SER A 135 -9.39 -5.81 9.03
N ASP A 136 -8.90 -7.05 9.09
CA ASP A 136 -8.53 -7.73 10.33
C ASP A 136 -7.42 -7.01 11.11
N ASN A 137 -6.58 -6.22 10.44
CA ASN A 137 -5.55 -5.42 11.09
C ASN A 137 -6.14 -4.37 12.05
N TYR A 138 -7.34 -3.87 11.78
CA TYR A 138 -8.01 -2.90 12.66
C TYR A 138 -8.62 -3.55 13.91
N GLN A 139 -8.91 -4.87 13.88
CA GLN A 139 -9.50 -5.60 15.03
C GLN A 139 -8.41 -6.06 16.01
N ASN A 140 -7.19 -6.33 15.53
CA ASN A 140 -6.09 -6.78 16.40
C ASN A 140 -5.43 -5.64 17.21
N ASP A 141 -5.73 -4.38 16.90
CA ASP A 141 -5.27 -3.21 17.66
C ASP A 141 -6.24 -2.80 18.79
N ILE A 142 -7.36 -3.51 18.96
CA ILE A 142 -8.23 -3.36 20.13
C ILE A 142 -7.59 -4.15 21.27
N PHE A 143 -6.93 -3.44 22.20
CA PHE A 143 -6.33 -4.05 23.39
C PHE A 143 -7.39 -4.75 24.24
N PRO A 144 -7.13 -5.98 24.73
CA PRO A 144 -8.05 -6.71 25.62
C PRO A 144 -8.45 -5.93 26.89
N GLU A 145 -7.64 -4.96 27.30
CA GLU A 145 -7.86 -4.12 28.48
C GLU A 145 -9.01 -3.09 28.31
N MET A 146 -9.55 -2.92 27.08
CA MET A 146 -10.71 -2.03 26.84
C MET A 146 -12.08 -2.72 26.95
N LEU A 147 -12.11 -4.02 27.28
CA LEU A 147 -13.37 -4.78 27.38
C LEU A 147 -14.13 -4.60 28.71
N ASP A 148 -13.53 -3.91 29.68
CA ASP A 148 -14.16 -3.71 31.03
C ASP A 148 -14.73 -2.30 31.25
N TYR A 149 -14.87 -1.47 30.21
CA TYR A 149 -15.54 -0.17 30.35
C TYR A 149 -16.95 -0.18 29.76
N GLU A 150 -17.93 0.20 30.57
CA GLU A 150 -19.31 0.45 30.16
C GLU A 150 -19.39 1.41 28.96
N PRO A 151 -20.43 1.32 28.11
CA PRO A 151 -20.44 2.02 26.82
C PRO A 151 -20.49 3.53 27.02
N ILE A 152 -19.35 4.18 26.83
CA ILE A 152 -19.22 5.62 26.68
C ILE A 152 -19.44 5.99 25.22
N GLU A 153 -20.23 7.00 24.97
CA GLU A 153 -20.75 7.44 23.68
C GLU A 153 -19.71 7.45 22.52
N PHE A 154 -20.16 7.02 21.35
CA PHE A 154 -19.38 6.65 20.17
C PHE A 154 -18.46 7.72 19.57
N GLU A 155 -18.64 9.01 19.88
CA GLU A 155 -17.82 10.10 19.32
C GLU A 155 -16.42 10.21 19.94
N GLY A 156 -16.27 9.91 21.23
CA GLY A 156 -14.99 9.98 21.93
C GLY A 156 -13.97 8.92 21.49
N ILE A 157 -14.45 7.72 21.14
CA ILE A 157 -13.62 6.57 20.76
C ILE A 157 -12.97 6.77 19.40
N LYS A 158 -13.65 7.36 18.41
CA LYS A 158 -13.07 7.66 17.10
C LYS A 158 -11.93 8.67 17.16
N LYS A 159 -12.04 9.67 18.03
CA LYS A 159 -11.01 10.69 18.22
C LYS A 159 -9.74 10.15 18.89
N GLN A 160 -9.92 9.27 19.87
CA GLN A 160 -8.81 8.66 20.63
C GLN A 160 -8.00 7.67 19.75
N ILE A 161 -8.66 6.88 18.92
CA ILE A 161 -7.99 5.94 17.98
C ILE A 161 -7.15 6.70 16.96
N THR A 162 -7.62 7.85 16.46
CA THR A 162 -6.88 8.68 15.50
C THR A 162 -5.63 9.30 16.12
N VAL A 163 -5.70 9.80 17.35
CA VAL A 163 -4.56 10.37 18.09
C VAL A 163 -3.50 9.30 18.37
N ASN A 164 -3.89 8.11 18.82
CA ASN A 164 -2.94 7.02 19.10
C ASN A 164 -2.22 6.49 17.84
N LYS A 165 -2.83 6.59 16.66
CA LYS A 165 -2.17 6.22 15.40
C LYS A 165 -1.04 7.19 15.05
N TYR A 166 -1.17 8.48 15.35
CA TYR A 166 -0.13 9.49 15.11
C TYR A 166 0.99 9.44 16.16
N GLU A 167 0.69 9.14 17.42
CA GLU A 167 1.71 9.05 18.48
C GLU A 167 2.64 7.84 18.37
N ARG A 168 2.26 6.81 17.61
CA ARG A 168 3.08 5.60 17.40
C ARG A 168 4.00 5.66 16.19
N SER A 169 4.01 6.75 15.43
CA SER A 169 5.01 6.96 14.39
C SER A 169 6.39 7.04 15.01
N SER A 170 7.32 6.15 14.61
CA SER A 170 8.71 6.14 15.06
C SER A 170 9.43 7.47 14.76
N ILE A 171 8.95 8.23 13.78
CA ILE A 171 9.45 9.55 13.39
C ILE A 171 9.03 10.62 14.40
N ALA A 172 7.81 10.54 14.97
CA ALA A 172 7.37 11.46 16.01
C ALA A 172 8.20 11.30 17.30
N ARG A 173 8.62 10.08 17.65
CA ARG A 173 9.49 9.83 18.81
C ARG A 173 10.89 10.43 18.68
N LYS A 174 11.47 10.45 17.49
CA LYS A 174 12.81 11.03 17.26
C LYS A 174 12.83 12.56 17.33
N LYS A 175 11.73 13.23 17.01
CA LYS A 175 11.63 14.70 17.07
C LYS A 175 11.31 15.27 18.44
N CYS A 176 10.97 14.45 19.43
CA CYS A 176 10.71 14.88 20.80
C CYS A 176 11.89 14.71 21.75
N ILE A 177 13.07 14.24 21.26
CA ILE A 177 14.24 13.93 22.09
C ILE A 177 15.45 14.84 21.76
N ASP A 178 15.30 15.79 20.80
CA ASP A 178 16.31 16.83 20.50
C ASP A 178 15.87 18.20 21.03
#